data_1a24c3a33eb629fe1297104491c92fbc
#
_entry.id   1a24c3a33eb629fe1297104491c92fbc
#
_cell.length_a   1.000
_cell.length_b   1.000
_cell.length_c   1.000
_cell.angle_alpha   90.00
_cell.angle_beta   90.00
_cell.angle_gamma   90.00
#
_symmetry.space_group_name_H-M   'P 1'
#
loop_
_entity.id
_entity.type
_entity.pdbx_description
1 polymer ?
#
loop_
_entity_poly.entity_id
_entity_poly.type
_entity_poly.pdbx_seq_one_letter_code
_entity_poly.pdbx_strand_id
1 'polypeptide(L)'
;ALPISHYLAVYIDATFISTRRDRQVSKEAYYTILGVLEDGSREVLSVVNHPTEGALCWKDELETLKERGVKEIDLVISDALTGIENAVCAAFPCAAHQFCVAHLKRQVINSVAHKDKPTIAGELSEVFRMEDNSGDSLWGYEHFLTFVGRWEKKYPTLKKYKAERNMAYFTYMDFLKEVQRCIYTTNWIERLNRKYKRTINMRTSMPSAQAVILLLGSVAMEETKSAYKRKIYQFKSWEKIKKNGNNKDKREE
;
A
#
# COMPACT_ATOMS: atom_id res chain seq x y z
N ALA A 1 -27.50 7.45 -3.44
CA ALA A 1 -26.24 8.05 -3.90
C ALA A 1 -25.78 7.29 -5.12
N LEU A 2 -25.31 7.98 -6.17
CA LEU A 2 -24.65 7.33 -7.30
C LEU A 2 -23.44 6.56 -6.78
N PRO A 3 -23.15 5.34 -7.27
CA PRO A 3 -21.97 4.61 -6.85
C PRO A 3 -20.73 5.45 -7.17
N ILE A 4 -19.80 5.53 -6.23
CA ILE A 4 -18.54 6.23 -6.42
C ILE A 4 -17.77 5.43 -7.45
N SER A 5 -17.45 6.07 -8.57
CA SER A 5 -16.85 5.40 -9.73
C SER A 5 -15.33 5.62 -9.85
N HIS A 6 -14.78 6.60 -9.11
CA HIS A 6 -13.37 6.99 -9.22
C HIS A 6 -12.72 7.22 -7.85
N TYR A 7 -11.53 6.68 -7.67
CA TYR A 7 -10.67 6.88 -6.51
C TYR A 7 -9.29 7.39 -6.92
N LEU A 8 -8.82 8.46 -6.29
CA LEU A 8 -7.46 9.00 -6.50
C LEU A 8 -6.40 8.02 -6.03
N ALA A 9 -6.62 7.40 -4.88
CA ALA A 9 -5.70 6.44 -4.30
C ALA A 9 -6.46 5.32 -3.59
N VAL A 10 -5.99 4.09 -3.74
CA VAL A 10 -6.49 2.93 -3.00
C VAL A 10 -5.34 2.30 -2.24
N TYR A 11 -5.48 2.18 -0.93
CA TYR A 11 -4.49 1.54 -0.06
C TYR A 11 -4.93 0.12 0.28
N ILE A 12 -3.99 -0.81 0.23
CA ILE A 12 -4.21 -2.22 0.58
C ILE A 12 -3.15 -2.63 1.61
N ASP A 13 -3.58 -3.13 2.75
CA ASP A 13 -2.68 -3.59 3.81
C ASP A 13 -3.34 -4.69 4.65
N ALA A 14 -2.53 -5.54 5.28
CA ALA A 14 -2.98 -6.65 6.10
C ALA A 14 -2.81 -6.39 7.61
N THR A 15 -3.75 -6.88 8.39
CA THR A 15 -3.57 -7.11 9.81
C THR A 15 -3.68 -8.60 10.13
N PHE A 16 -2.77 -9.10 10.97
CA PHE A 16 -2.73 -10.52 11.35
C PHE A 16 -3.44 -10.70 12.69
N ILE A 17 -4.44 -11.60 12.72
CA ILE A 17 -5.29 -11.84 13.88
C ILE A 17 -5.34 -13.35 14.15
N SER A 18 -5.13 -13.73 15.42
CA SER A 18 -5.30 -15.12 15.88
C SER A 18 -6.75 -15.54 15.78
N THR A 19 -7.03 -16.45 14.86
CA THR A 19 -8.39 -16.90 14.51
C THR A 19 -8.50 -18.41 14.70
N ARG A 20 -9.62 -18.86 15.25
CA ARG A 20 -9.92 -20.28 15.38
C ARG A 20 -10.58 -20.78 14.09
N ARG A 21 -9.99 -21.84 13.52
CA ARG A 21 -10.51 -22.58 12.36
C ARG A 21 -10.24 -24.06 12.60
N ASP A 22 -11.24 -24.91 12.39
CA ASP A 22 -11.13 -26.37 12.51
C ASP A 22 -10.48 -26.84 13.83
N ARG A 23 -10.88 -26.22 14.95
CA ARG A 23 -10.37 -26.46 16.32
C ARG A 23 -8.90 -26.03 16.56
N GLN A 24 -8.26 -25.44 15.58
CA GLN A 24 -6.91 -24.87 15.70
C GLN A 24 -6.95 -23.35 15.74
N VAL A 25 -5.93 -22.74 16.31
CA VAL A 25 -5.75 -21.28 16.32
C VAL A 25 -4.51 -20.96 15.51
N SER A 26 -4.69 -20.17 14.46
CA SER A 26 -3.62 -19.68 13.59
C SER A 26 -3.69 -18.16 13.43
N LYS A 27 -2.58 -17.53 13.08
CA LYS A 27 -2.59 -16.13 12.64
C LYS A 27 -3.01 -16.08 11.19
N GLU A 28 -4.18 -15.51 10.94
CA GLU A 28 -4.71 -15.29 9.59
C GLU A 28 -4.59 -13.83 9.19
N ALA A 29 -4.36 -13.58 7.90
CA ALA A 29 -4.29 -12.25 7.31
C ALA A 29 -5.71 -11.73 7.00
N TYR A 30 -5.97 -10.51 7.45
CA TYR A 30 -7.18 -9.74 7.13
C TYR A 30 -6.77 -8.49 6.39
N TYR A 31 -7.14 -8.41 5.13
CA TYR A 31 -6.79 -7.29 4.26
C TYR A 31 -7.88 -6.24 4.32
N THR A 32 -7.47 -5.00 4.40
CA THR A 32 -8.34 -3.84 4.30
C THR A 32 -8.02 -3.09 3.03
N ILE A 33 -9.06 -2.71 2.28
CA ILE A 33 -8.97 -1.85 1.11
C ILE A 33 -9.59 -0.51 1.47
N LEU A 34 -8.78 0.56 1.44
CA LEU A 34 -9.18 1.93 1.80
C LEU A 34 -9.05 2.84 0.59
N GLY A 35 -10.15 3.44 0.15
CA GLY A 35 -10.19 4.40 -0.95
C GLY A 35 -10.09 5.85 -0.48
N VAL A 36 -9.44 6.70 -1.28
CA VAL A 36 -9.43 8.17 -1.17
C VAL A 36 -10.20 8.75 -2.34
N LEU A 37 -11.20 9.54 -2.03
CA LEU A 37 -12.10 10.17 -2.98
C LEU A 37 -11.49 11.46 -3.57
N GLU A 38 -12.04 11.96 -4.66
CA GLU A 38 -11.61 13.20 -5.31
C GLU A 38 -11.62 14.41 -4.38
N ASP A 39 -12.51 14.42 -3.40
CA ASP A 39 -12.60 15.50 -2.42
C ASP A 39 -11.59 15.35 -1.26
N GLY A 40 -10.78 14.28 -1.25
CA GLY A 40 -9.82 13.94 -0.22
C GLY A 40 -10.42 13.24 1.02
N SER A 41 -11.73 12.95 1.04
CA SER A 41 -12.34 12.08 2.04
C SER A 41 -11.96 10.61 1.77
N ARG A 42 -12.23 9.74 2.74
CA ARG A 42 -11.84 8.31 2.66
C ARG A 42 -13.00 7.42 3.01
N GLU A 43 -12.95 6.21 2.48
CA GLU A 43 -13.87 5.15 2.90
C GLU A 43 -13.20 3.78 2.84
N VAL A 44 -13.62 2.87 3.72
CA VAL A 44 -13.19 1.48 3.64
C VAL A 44 -14.07 0.74 2.64
N LEU A 45 -13.44 0.25 1.58
CA LEU A 45 -14.11 -0.42 0.46
C LEU A 45 -14.39 -1.89 0.76
N SER A 46 -13.43 -2.56 1.41
CA SER A 46 -13.50 -3.98 1.73
C SER A 46 -12.65 -4.35 2.94
N VAL A 47 -13.10 -5.38 3.67
CA VAL A 47 -12.32 -6.08 4.68
C VAL A 47 -12.51 -7.56 4.43
N VAL A 48 -11.42 -8.25 4.05
CA VAL A 48 -11.48 -9.65 3.62
C VAL A 48 -10.45 -10.51 4.32
N ASN A 49 -10.76 -11.80 4.45
CA ASN A 49 -9.84 -12.79 5.00
C ASN A 49 -9.34 -13.71 3.89
N HIS A 50 -8.03 -13.71 3.69
CA HIS A 50 -7.38 -14.67 2.83
C HIS A 50 -6.39 -15.49 3.68
N PRO A 51 -6.77 -16.69 4.12
CA PRO A 51 -5.91 -17.56 4.94
C PRO A 51 -4.63 -17.96 4.22
N THR A 52 -4.70 -18.08 2.89
CA THR A 52 -3.58 -18.38 2.00
C THR A 52 -3.39 -17.22 1.04
N GLU A 53 -2.23 -16.56 1.12
CA GLU A 53 -1.87 -15.50 0.16
C GLU A 53 -1.71 -16.08 -1.24
N GLY A 54 -2.31 -15.44 -2.25
CA GLY A 54 -2.19 -15.85 -3.64
C GLY A 54 -2.73 -14.81 -4.62
N ALA A 55 -2.20 -14.83 -5.84
CA ALA A 55 -2.57 -13.89 -6.91
C ALA A 55 -4.07 -13.95 -7.28
N LEU A 56 -4.69 -15.13 -7.18
CA LEU A 56 -6.12 -15.33 -7.49
C LEU A 56 -7.02 -14.53 -6.54
N CYS A 57 -6.70 -14.48 -5.25
CA CYS A 57 -7.47 -13.72 -4.28
C CYS A 57 -7.56 -12.22 -4.62
N TRP A 58 -6.44 -11.63 -5.09
CA TRP A 58 -6.40 -10.22 -5.46
C TRP A 58 -7.23 -9.91 -6.70
N LYS A 59 -7.21 -10.82 -7.69
CA LYS A 59 -8.04 -10.67 -8.88
C LYS A 59 -9.51 -10.61 -8.52
N ASP A 60 -10.00 -11.56 -7.72
CA ASP A 60 -11.40 -11.65 -7.32
C ASP A 60 -11.84 -10.42 -6.51
N GLU A 61 -10.99 -9.95 -5.59
CA GLU A 61 -11.29 -8.75 -4.79
C GLU A 61 -11.38 -7.48 -5.64
N LEU A 62 -10.46 -7.28 -6.57
CA LEU A 62 -10.46 -6.10 -7.44
C LEU A 62 -11.61 -6.16 -8.46
N GLU A 63 -11.96 -7.33 -8.99
CA GLU A 63 -13.16 -7.50 -9.82
C GLU A 63 -14.44 -7.20 -9.02
N THR A 64 -14.53 -7.65 -7.76
CA THR A 64 -15.66 -7.30 -6.89
C THR A 64 -15.80 -5.79 -6.71
N LEU A 65 -14.71 -5.02 -6.63
CA LEU A 65 -14.79 -3.55 -6.61
C LEU A 65 -15.39 -2.99 -7.91
N LYS A 66 -15.03 -3.55 -9.07
CA LYS A 66 -15.61 -3.15 -10.38
C LYS A 66 -17.11 -3.45 -10.44
N GLU A 67 -17.52 -4.65 -10.02
CA GLU A 67 -18.94 -5.04 -9.96
C GLU A 67 -19.75 -4.11 -9.05
N ARG A 68 -19.14 -3.59 -8.00
CA ARG A 68 -19.74 -2.59 -7.09
C ARG A 68 -19.74 -1.17 -7.65
N GLY A 69 -19.24 -0.95 -8.88
CA GLY A 69 -19.32 0.30 -9.60
C GLY A 69 -18.04 1.14 -9.64
N VAL A 70 -16.90 0.65 -9.09
CA VAL A 70 -15.61 1.33 -9.24
C VAL A 70 -15.13 1.19 -10.67
N LYS A 71 -14.96 2.30 -11.37
CA LYS A 71 -14.54 2.33 -12.79
C LYS A 71 -13.06 2.67 -12.94
N GLU A 72 -12.55 3.54 -12.08
CA GLU A 72 -11.21 4.10 -12.20
C GLU A 72 -10.53 4.23 -10.85
N ILE A 73 -9.25 3.87 -10.81
CA ILE A 73 -8.33 4.10 -9.70
C ILE A 73 -7.06 4.69 -10.31
N ASP A 74 -6.59 5.83 -9.81
CA ASP A 74 -5.37 6.47 -10.32
C ASP A 74 -4.10 5.82 -9.76
N LEU A 75 -4.10 5.46 -8.47
CA LEU A 75 -2.94 4.89 -7.78
C LEU A 75 -3.36 3.81 -6.79
N VAL A 76 -2.72 2.64 -6.87
CA VAL A 76 -2.82 1.61 -5.82
C VAL A 76 -1.56 1.62 -4.98
N ILE A 77 -1.71 1.65 -3.65
CA ILE A 77 -0.61 1.58 -2.69
C ILE A 77 -0.75 0.29 -1.88
N SER A 78 0.24 -0.59 -1.95
CA SER A 78 0.20 -1.88 -1.25
C SER A 78 1.58 -2.33 -0.76
N ASP A 79 1.61 -3.40 0.03
CA ASP A 79 2.83 -4.19 0.15
C ASP A 79 3.16 -4.87 -1.18
N ALA A 80 4.43 -5.26 -1.34
CA ALA A 80 4.89 -6.00 -2.53
C ALA A 80 4.43 -7.47 -2.49
N LEU A 81 3.12 -7.69 -2.36
CA LEU A 81 2.48 -8.99 -2.29
C LEU A 81 2.61 -9.73 -3.63
N THR A 82 2.67 -11.07 -3.56
CA THR A 82 2.79 -11.88 -4.77
C THR A 82 1.55 -11.76 -5.64
N GLY A 83 1.73 -11.35 -6.91
CA GLY A 83 0.69 -11.28 -7.92
C GLY A 83 -0.25 -10.08 -7.83
N ILE A 84 -0.06 -9.17 -6.87
CA ILE A 84 -0.92 -7.99 -6.74
C ILE A 84 -0.76 -7.03 -7.93
N GLU A 85 0.44 -6.89 -8.50
CA GLU A 85 0.68 -6.05 -9.67
C GLU A 85 -0.14 -6.53 -10.88
N ASN A 86 -0.11 -7.83 -11.13
CA ASN A 86 -0.86 -8.41 -12.25
C ASN A 86 -2.37 -8.26 -12.04
N ALA A 87 -2.86 -8.41 -10.81
CA ALA A 87 -4.26 -8.22 -10.49
C ALA A 87 -4.69 -6.76 -10.66
N VAL A 88 -3.87 -5.80 -10.21
CA VAL A 88 -4.13 -4.37 -10.39
C VAL A 88 -4.13 -4.01 -11.88
N CYS A 89 -3.11 -4.43 -12.63
CA CYS A 89 -3.02 -4.15 -14.07
C CYS A 89 -4.20 -4.75 -14.84
N ALA A 90 -4.67 -5.96 -14.48
CA ALA A 90 -5.81 -6.59 -15.12
C ALA A 90 -7.13 -5.89 -14.81
N ALA A 91 -7.36 -5.50 -13.55
CA ALA A 91 -8.61 -4.88 -13.12
C ALA A 91 -8.68 -3.38 -13.48
N PHE A 92 -7.58 -2.65 -13.30
CA PHE A 92 -7.46 -1.21 -13.49
C PHE A 92 -6.19 -0.87 -14.27
N PRO A 93 -6.18 -1.05 -15.61
CA PRO A 93 -4.97 -0.92 -16.43
C PRO A 93 -4.30 0.47 -16.38
N CYS A 94 -5.07 1.52 -16.10
CA CYS A 94 -4.57 2.89 -16.00
C CYS A 94 -4.03 3.24 -14.61
N ALA A 95 -4.20 2.35 -13.62
CA ALA A 95 -3.73 2.61 -12.27
C ALA A 95 -2.21 2.48 -12.16
N ALA A 96 -1.54 3.51 -11.64
CA ALA A 96 -0.17 3.39 -11.19
C ALA A 96 -0.10 2.50 -9.94
N HIS A 97 1.06 1.88 -9.67
CA HIS A 97 1.24 1.05 -8.48
C HIS A 97 2.44 1.53 -7.67
N GLN A 98 2.22 1.77 -6.39
CA GLN A 98 3.23 2.13 -5.40
C GLN A 98 3.38 1.02 -4.36
N PHE A 99 4.58 0.51 -4.17
CA PHE A 99 4.87 -0.38 -3.04
C PHE A 99 5.21 0.41 -1.78
N CYS A 100 4.76 -0.08 -0.63
CA CYS A 100 4.97 0.56 0.65
C CYS A 100 6.45 0.61 1.05
N VAL A 101 7.03 1.81 1.09
CA VAL A 101 8.43 2.03 1.47
C VAL A 101 8.71 1.64 2.92
N ALA A 102 7.74 1.82 3.83
CA ALA A 102 7.91 1.43 5.23
C ALA A 102 8.10 -0.08 5.38
N HIS A 103 7.36 -0.89 4.60
CA HIS A 103 7.52 -2.35 4.58
C HIS A 103 8.87 -2.77 3.97
N LEU A 104 9.31 -2.14 2.89
CA LEU A 104 10.64 -2.34 2.33
C LEU A 104 11.74 -2.10 3.39
N LYS A 105 11.73 -0.90 4.01
CA LYS A 105 12.73 -0.54 5.03
C LYS A 105 12.76 -1.57 6.17
N ARG A 106 11.59 -1.98 6.67
CA ARG A 106 11.46 -3.00 7.71
C ARG A 106 12.03 -4.36 7.28
N GLN A 107 11.73 -4.81 6.06
CA GLN A 107 12.24 -6.07 5.52
C GLN A 107 13.76 -6.05 5.36
N VAL A 108 14.33 -4.98 4.82
CA VAL A 108 15.79 -4.82 4.69
C VAL A 108 16.45 -4.86 6.06
N ILE A 109 16.00 -4.05 7.02
CA ILE A 109 16.57 -3.99 8.38
C ILE A 109 16.45 -5.34 9.11
N ASN A 110 15.40 -6.10 8.90
CA ASN A 110 15.22 -7.42 9.50
C ASN A 110 16.12 -8.51 8.86
N SER A 111 16.60 -8.29 7.63
CA SER A 111 17.44 -9.24 6.91
C SER A 111 18.95 -9.08 7.13
N VAL A 112 19.36 -8.09 7.93
CA VAL A 112 20.77 -7.74 8.15
C VAL A 112 21.20 -7.90 9.61
N ALA A 113 22.50 -8.08 9.84
CA ALA A 113 23.04 -8.24 11.18
C ALA A 113 22.83 -6.97 12.03
N HIS A 114 22.64 -7.16 13.34
CA HIS A 114 22.33 -6.07 14.29
C HIS A 114 23.32 -4.91 14.22
N LYS A 115 24.63 -5.21 14.10
CA LYS A 115 25.71 -4.21 14.04
C LYS A 115 25.63 -3.27 12.84
N ASP A 116 25.04 -3.71 11.73
CA ASP A 116 24.95 -2.93 10.49
C ASP A 116 23.61 -2.21 10.33
N LYS A 117 22.62 -2.52 11.17
CA LYS A 117 21.27 -1.91 11.10
C LYS A 117 21.28 -0.38 11.14
N PRO A 118 22.04 0.29 12.03
CA PRO A 118 22.04 1.76 12.07
C PRO A 118 22.57 2.37 10.75
N THR A 119 23.66 1.83 10.22
CA THR A 119 24.26 2.32 8.97
C THR A 119 23.32 2.12 7.79
N ILE A 120 22.78 0.90 7.64
CA ILE A 120 21.83 0.57 6.57
C ILE A 120 20.55 1.40 6.67
N ALA A 121 20.04 1.62 7.89
CA ALA A 121 18.86 2.47 8.10
C ALA A 121 19.13 3.93 7.72
N GLY A 122 20.31 4.45 8.01
CA GLY A 122 20.76 5.77 7.60
C GLY A 122 20.79 5.89 6.07
N GLU A 123 21.51 4.99 5.39
CA GLU A 123 21.61 4.98 3.93
C GLU A 123 20.24 4.83 3.24
N LEU A 124 19.36 3.94 3.74
CA LEU A 124 17.99 3.84 3.23
C LEU A 124 17.19 5.12 3.44
N SER A 125 17.45 5.84 4.53
CA SER A 125 16.75 7.11 4.77
C SER A 125 17.18 8.17 3.78
N GLU A 126 18.46 8.17 3.36
CA GLU A 126 18.96 9.05 2.30
C GLU A 126 18.33 8.70 0.94
N VAL A 127 18.30 7.41 0.56
CA VAL A 127 17.68 6.95 -0.71
C VAL A 127 16.23 7.40 -0.83
N PHE A 128 15.48 7.38 0.28
CA PHE A 128 14.06 7.76 0.32
C PHE A 128 13.81 9.17 0.88
N ARG A 129 14.81 10.05 0.86
CA ARG A 129 14.67 11.45 1.32
C ARG A 129 13.87 12.24 0.29
N MET A 130 12.76 12.85 0.74
CA MET A 130 11.86 13.59 -0.15
C MET A 130 12.32 15.04 -0.42
N GLU A 131 13.17 15.60 0.45
CA GLU A 131 13.53 17.03 0.42
C GLU A 131 14.45 17.36 -0.75
N ASP A 132 15.34 16.43 -1.10
CA ASP A 132 16.35 16.61 -2.16
C ASP A 132 15.93 15.93 -3.49
N ASN A 133 14.73 15.38 -3.58
CA ASN A 133 14.27 14.67 -4.76
C ASN A 133 13.93 15.64 -5.89
N SER A 134 14.85 15.78 -6.82
CA SER A 134 14.64 16.45 -8.12
C SER A 134 14.39 15.46 -9.25
N GLY A 135 14.43 14.14 -8.98
CA GLY A 135 14.30 13.06 -9.93
C GLY A 135 12.91 12.40 -9.93
N ASP A 136 12.71 11.51 -10.89
CA ASP A 136 11.53 10.65 -11.05
C ASP A 136 11.75 9.26 -10.42
N SER A 137 10.80 8.35 -10.63
CA SER A 137 10.85 6.98 -10.11
C SER A 137 12.07 6.20 -10.60
N LEU A 138 12.53 6.43 -11.84
CA LEU A 138 13.72 5.77 -12.39
C LEU A 138 14.98 6.23 -11.64
N TRP A 139 15.13 7.54 -11.47
CA TRP A 139 16.25 8.12 -10.71
C TRP A 139 16.30 7.57 -9.28
N GLY A 140 15.17 7.50 -8.60
CA GLY A 140 15.09 6.94 -7.24
C GLY A 140 15.49 5.46 -7.20
N TYR A 141 15.05 4.68 -8.18
CA TYR A 141 15.39 3.28 -8.28
C TYR A 141 16.88 3.05 -8.57
N GLU A 142 17.53 3.83 -9.43
CA GLU A 142 18.97 3.77 -9.68
C GLU A 142 19.80 4.04 -8.43
N HIS A 143 19.41 5.03 -7.62
CA HIS A 143 20.04 5.27 -6.32
C HIS A 143 19.89 4.10 -5.36
N PHE A 144 18.72 3.47 -5.36
CA PHE A 144 18.48 2.28 -4.57
C PHE A 144 19.31 1.07 -5.07
N LEU A 145 19.47 0.90 -6.38
CA LEU A 145 20.36 -0.12 -6.94
C LEU A 145 21.82 0.07 -6.52
N THR A 146 22.28 1.32 -6.43
CA THR A 146 23.61 1.66 -5.91
C THR A 146 23.75 1.22 -4.44
N PHE A 147 22.76 1.49 -3.62
CA PHE A 147 22.69 1.01 -2.23
C PHE A 147 22.73 -0.54 -2.19
N VAL A 148 21.90 -1.22 -2.97
CA VAL A 148 21.87 -2.69 -3.03
C VAL A 148 23.23 -3.24 -3.47
N GLY A 149 23.85 -2.67 -4.50
CA GLY A 149 25.18 -3.08 -5.00
C GLY A 149 26.28 -2.99 -3.94
N ARG A 150 26.21 -2.02 -3.03
CA ARG A 150 27.14 -1.84 -1.92
C ARG A 150 27.04 -2.97 -0.89
N TRP A 151 25.80 -3.40 -0.59
CA TRP A 151 25.52 -4.33 0.50
C TRP A 151 25.30 -5.78 0.07
N GLU A 152 24.99 -6.07 -1.19
CA GLU A 152 24.63 -7.42 -1.67
C GLU A 152 25.73 -8.47 -1.52
N LYS A 153 27.01 -8.05 -1.50
CA LYS A 153 28.12 -8.98 -1.28
C LYS A 153 28.09 -9.52 0.16
N LYS A 154 27.73 -8.68 1.12
CA LYS A 154 27.62 -9.04 2.53
C LYS A 154 26.27 -9.67 2.86
N TYR A 155 25.20 -9.21 2.21
CA TYR A 155 23.81 -9.65 2.40
C TYR A 155 23.19 -10.08 1.07
N PRO A 156 23.44 -11.32 0.59
CA PRO A 156 22.94 -11.79 -0.70
C PRO A 156 21.42 -11.73 -0.87
N THR A 157 20.67 -11.76 0.23
CA THR A 157 19.21 -11.63 0.24
C THR A 157 18.73 -10.29 -0.34
N LEU A 158 19.58 -9.26 -0.36
CA LEU A 158 19.26 -7.96 -0.94
C LEU A 158 19.22 -7.96 -2.48
N LYS A 159 19.84 -8.98 -3.13
CA LYS A 159 19.82 -9.10 -4.60
C LYS A 159 18.41 -9.13 -5.19
N LYS A 160 17.42 -9.64 -4.44
CA LYS A 160 16.01 -9.67 -4.87
C LYS A 160 15.47 -8.29 -5.24
N TYR A 161 16.03 -7.23 -4.67
CA TYR A 161 15.60 -5.86 -4.93
C TYR A 161 16.11 -5.27 -6.24
N LYS A 162 16.96 -6.01 -6.99
CA LYS A 162 17.38 -5.64 -8.34
C LYS A 162 16.34 -5.97 -9.42
N ALA A 163 15.30 -6.73 -9.10
CA ALA A 163 14.24 -7.01 -10.04
C ALA A 163 13.47 -5.73 -10.37
N GLU A 164 13.17 -5.50 -11.65
CA GLU A 164 12.54 -4.29 -12.20
C GLU A 164 11.23 -3.92 -11.48
N ARG A 165 10.45 -4.91 -11.06
CA ARG A 165 9.23 -4.69 -10.26
C ARG A 165 9.45 -3.78 -9.04
N ASN A 166 10.67 -3.72 -8.50
CA ASN A 166 10.97 -2.91 -7.32
C ASN A 166 11.08 -1.40 -7.64
N MET A 167 11.03 -1.00 -8.90
CA MET A 167 10.85 0.39 -9.29
C MET A 167 9.54 0.95 -8.72
N ALA A 168 8.54 0.09 -8.52
CA ALA A 168 7.26 0.47 -7.89
C ALA A 168 7.40 1.01 -6.44
N TYR A 169 8.54 0.86 -5.77
CA TYR A 169 8.80 1.55 -4.50
C TYR A 169 9.07 3.06 -4.67
N PHE A 170 9.26 3.53 -5.90
CA PHE A 170 9.62 4.91 -6.24
C PHE A 170 8.53 5.63 -7.06
N THR A 171 7.44 4.97 -7.41
CA THR A 171 6.32 5.56 -8.17
C THR A 171 5.82 6.87 -7.53
N TYR A 172 5.89 7.00 -6.20
CA TYR A 172 5.50 8.24 -5.50
C TYR A 172 6.29 9.48 -5.98
N MET A 173 7.51 9.30 -6.52
CA MET A 173 8.36 10.40 -7.00
C MET A 173 7.82 11.04 -8.28
N ASP A 174 6.98 10.34 -9.03
CA ASP A 174 6.33 10.86 -10.24
C ASP A 174 5.14 11.78 -9.91
N PHE A 175 4.84 11.98 -8.62
CA PHE A 175 3.76 12.82 -8.12
C PHE A 175 4.28 14.11 -7.48
N LEU A 176 3.41 15.14 -7.33
CA LEU A 176 3.79 16.39 -6.68
C LEU A 176 4.23 16.17 -5.23
N LYS A 177 5.21 16.95 -4.79
CA LYS A 177 5.83 16.83 -3.45
C LYS A 177 4.81 16.86 -2.30
N GLU A 178 3.74 17.63 -2.44
CA GLU A 178 2.67 17.76 -1.47
C GLU A 178 1.95 16.44 -1.20
N VAL A 179 1.82 15.60 -2.24
CA VAL A 179 1.12 14.32 -2.17
C VAL A 179 2.05 13.17 -1.78
N GLN A 180 3.33 13.25 -2.11
CA GLN A 180 4.29 12.16 -1.92
C GLN A 180 4.27 11.57 -0.50
N ARG A 181 4.22 12.43 0.53
CA ARG A 181 4.16 12.00 1.94
C ARG A 181 2.90 11.19 2.28
N CYS A 182 1.85 11.34 1.50
CA CYS A 182 0.60 10.60 1.70
C CYS A 182 0.63 9.22 1.05
N ILE A 183 1.36 9.04 -0.06
CA ILE A 183 1.25 7.89 -0.96
C ILE A 183 2.45 6.92 -0.90
N TYR A 184 3.61 7.30 -0.34
CA TYR A 184 4.78 6.42 -0.32
C TYR A 184 4.70 5.30 0.73
N THR A 185 3.69 5.31 1.61
CA THR A 185 3.47 4.29 2.65
C THR A 185 1.98 4.00 2.84
N THR A 186 1.68 2.88 3.49
CA THR A 186 0.33 2.48 3.90
C THR A 186 -0.10 3.05 5.26
N ASN A 187 0.48 4.16 5.73
CA ASN A 187 0.24 4.74 7.06
C ASN A 187 -1.24 4.99 7.38
N TRP A 188 -2.06 5.29 6.38
CA TRP A 188 -3.49 5.53 6.57
C TRP A 188 -4.21 4.28 7.04
N ILE A 189 -3.90 3.10 6.46
CA ILE A 189 -4.43 1.82 6.90
C ILE A 189 -3.76 1.38 8.21
N GLU A 190 -2.47 1.63 8.40
CA GLU A 190 -1.80 1.27 9.67
C GLU A 190 -2.47 1.93 10.88
N ARG A 191 -3.02 3.14 10.73
CA ARG A 191 -3.82 3.79 11.78
C ARG A 191 -5.12 3.04 12.05
N LEU A 192 -5.80 2.56 11.02
CA LEU A 192 -7.02 1.75 11.13
C LEU A 192 -6.68 0.39 11.77
N ASN A 193 -5.60 -0.26 11.31
CA ASN A 193 -5.12 -1.52 11.87
C ASN A 193 -4.80 -1.41 13.37
N ARG A 194 -4.32 -0.26 13.86
CA ARG A 194 -4.14 0.00 15.29
C ARG A 194 -5.47 0.04 16.05
N LYS A 195 -6.54 0.60 15.45
CA LYS A 195 -7.88 0.58 16.04
C LYS A 195 -8.42 -0.84 16.08
N TYR A 196 -8.28 -1.60 15.00
CA TYR A 196 -8.64 -3.02 14.95
C TYR A 196 -7.97 -3.80 16.09
N LYS A 197 -6.65 -3.65 16.23
CA LYS A 197 -5.89 -4.33 17.30
C LYS A 197 -6.38 -3.94 18.68
N ARG A 198 -6.69 -2.68 18.95
CA ARG A 198 -7.24 -2.24 20.25
C ARG A 198 -8.57 -2.93 20.56
N THR A 199 -9.44 -3.06 19.56
CA THR A 199 -10.75 -3.72 19.72
C THR A 199 -10.62 -5.23 20.00
N ILE A 200 -9.54 -5.85 19.48
CA ILE A 200 -9.29 -7.30 19.60
C ILE A 200 -8.39 -7.64 20.79
N ASN A 201 -7.56 -6.72 21.28
CA ASN A 201 -6.49 -6.97 22.28
C ASN A 201 -6.95 -7.67 23.57
N MET A 202 -8.22 -7.59 23.90
CA MET A 202 -8.78 -8.29 25.09
C MET A 202 -9.04 -9.77 24.84
N ARG A 203 -8.83 -10.27 23.62
CA ARG A 203 -9.09 -11.65 23.23
C ARG A 203 -7.81 -12.34 22.78
N THR A 204 -7.52 -13.50 23.32
CA THR A 204 -6.36 -14.33 22.94
C THR A 204 -6.50 -14.85 21.50
N SER A 205 -7.72 -15.19 21.11
CA SER A 205 -8.08 -15.58 19.75
C SER A 205 -9.55 -15.26 19.45
N MET A 206 -9.84 -15.06 18.17
CA MET A 206 -11.21 -14.86 17.69
C MET A 206 -11.87 -16.22 17.37
N PRO A 207 -13.18 -16.36 17.60
CA PRO A 207 -13.88 -17.64 17.46
C PRO A 207 -14.00 -18.12 16.00
N SER A 208 -14.01 -17.21 15.04
CA SER A 208 -14.08 -17.52 13.60
C SER A 208 -13.65 -16.32 12.76
N ALA A 209 -13.36 -16.56 11.47
CA ALA A 209 -13.05 -15.52 10.50
C ALA A 209 -14.24 -14.55 10.30
N GLN A 210 -15.47 -15.06 10.28
CA GLN A 210 -16.68 -14.23 10.18
C GLN A 210 -16.79 -13.26 11.36
N ALA A 211 -16.51 -13.71 12.58
CA ALA A 211 -16.54 -12.86 13.76
C ALA A 211 -15.48 -11.74 13.68
N VAL A 212 -14.30 -12.03 13.11
CA VAL A 212 -13.29 -11.02 12.84
C VAL A 212 -13.80 -10.01 11.81
N ILE A 213 -14.27 -10.47 10.64
CA ILE A 213 -14.76 -9.60 9.56
C ILE A 213 -15.88 -8.68 10.05
N LEU A 214 -16.84 -9.20 10.81
CA LEU A 214 -17.92 -8.40 11.38
C LEU A 214 -17.40 -7.31 12.33
N LEU A 215 -16.45 -7.66 13.19
CA LEU A 215 -15.86 -6.72 14.14
C LEU A 215 -15.03 -5.63 13.42
N LEU A 216 -14.16 -6.03 12.50
CA LEU A 216 -13.37 -5.09 11.71
C LEU A 216 -14.26 -4.22 10.82
N GLY A 217 -15.28 -4.81 10.20
CA GLY A 217 -16.27 -4.12 9.38
C GLY A 217 -17.04 -3.05 10.18
N SER A 218 -17.44 -3.36 11.41
CA SER A 218 -18.10 -2.39 12.28
C SER A 218 -17.21 -1.19 12.59
N VAL A 219 -15.93 -1.43 12.94
CA VAL A 219 -14.96 -0.36 13.18
C VAL A 219 -14.70 0.45 11.90
N ALA A 220 -14.57 -0.22 10.75
CA ALA A 220 -14.36 0.42 9.45
C ALA A 220 -15.53 1.32 9.05
N MET A 221 -16.76 0.87 9.27
CA MET A 221 -17.98 1.66 9.01
C MET A 221 -18.06 2.88 9.91
N GLU A 222 -17.72 2.77 11.19
CA GLU A 222 -17.70 3.90 12.12
C GLU A 222 -16.66 4.94 11.69
N GLU A 223 -15.43 4.51 11.32
CA GLU A 223 -14.40 5.41 10.83
C GLU A 223 -14.82 6.11 9.52
N THR A 224 -15.43 5.39 8.60
CA THR A 224 -15.93 5.94 7.33
C THR A 224 -17.02 7.01 7.60
N LYS A 225 -17.93 6.76 8.55
CA LYS A 225 -18.99 7.72 8.91
C LYS A 225 -18.50 8.92 9.70
N SER A 226 -17.36 8.85 10.37
CA SER A 226 -16.84 9.86 11.28
C SER A 226 -15.51 10.46 10.84
N ALA A 227 -14.40 9.85 11.23
CA ALA A 227 -13.06 10.41 11.06
C ALA A 227 -12.63 10.50 9.58
N TYR A 228 -13.12 9.62 8.72
CA TYR A 228 -12.75 9.58 7.29
C TYR A 228 -13.49 10.61 6.45
N LYS A 229 -14.53 11.27 6.96
CA LYS A 229 -15.14 12.46 6.34
C LYS A 229 -14.19 13.66 6.35
N ARG A 230 -13.17 13.66 7.23
CA ARG A 230 -12.14 14.69 7.23
C ARG A 230 -11.26 14.53 5.98
N LYS A 231 -11.28 15.58 5.15
CA LYS A 231 -10.52 15.61 3.89
C LYS A 231 -9.02 15.67 4.14
N ILE A 232 -8.27 14.93 3.33
CA ILE A 232 -6.81 15.06 3.27
C ILE A 232 -6.50 16.18 2.30
N TYR A 233 -6.03 17.32 2.82
CA TYR A 233 -5.84 18.55 2.04
C TYR A 233 -4.88 18.36 0.86
N GLN A 234 -3.84 17.54 1.03
CA GLN A 234 -2.82 17.29 0.01
C GLN A 234 -3.40 16.71 -1.29
N PHE A 235 -4.48 15.95 -1.21
CA PHE A 235 -5.14 15.38 -2.40
C PHE A 235 -5.88 16.43 -3.26
N LYS A 236 -6.09 17.65 -2.78
CA LYS A 236 -6.64 18.74 -3.60
C LYS A 236 -5.73 19.12 -4.78
N SER A 237 -4.45 18.81 -4.69
CA SER A 237 -3.48 19.06 -5.77
C SER A 237 -3.42 17.93 -6.80
N TRP A 238 -4.23 16.87 -6.67
CA TRP A 238 -4.16 15.67 -7.50
C TRP A 238 -4.42 15.94 -8.99
N GLU A 239 -5.38 16.79 -9.33
CA GLU A 239 -5.67 17.13 -10.73
C GLU A 239 -4.51 17.80 -11.46
N LYS A 240 -3.63 18.54 -10.77
CA LYS A 240 -2.44 19.16 -11.34
C LYS A 240 -1.42 18.12 -11.82
N ILE A 241 -1.38 16.95 -11.20
CA ILE A 241 -0.48 15.83 -11.53
C ILE A 241 -0.91 15.20 -12.86
N LYS A 242 -2.21 14.93 -13.06
CA LYS A 242 -2.72 14.36 -14.31
C LYS A 242 -2.33 15.20 -15.54
N LYS A 243 -2.36 16.54 -15.42
CA LYS A 243 -1.99 17.45 -16.50
C LYS A 243 -0.49 17.42 -16.86
N ASN A 244 0.37 17.13 -15.89
CA ASN A 244 1.82 17.03 -16.12
C ASN A 244 2.24 15.66 -16.67
N GLY A 245 1.55 14.57 -16.34
CA GLY A 245 1.77 13.23 -16.91
C GLY A 245 1.50 13.18 -18.42
N ASN A 246 0.40 13.80 -18.87
CA ASN A 246 0.06 13.87 -20.31
C ASN A 246 1.02 14.73 -21.14
N ASN A 247 1.89 15.55 -20.52
CA ASN A 247 2.89 16.31 -21.24
C ASN A 247 4.21 15.53 -21.47
N LYS A 248 4.43 14.40 -20.80
CA LYS A 248 5.57 13.52 -21.11
C LYS A 248 5.39 12.77 -22.44
N ASP A 249 4.14 12.36 -22.76
CA ASP A 249 3.83 11.67 -24.02
C ASP A 249 3.88 12.57 -25.28
N LYS A 250 3.98 13.91 -25.12
CA LYS A 250 4.05 14.86 -26.25
C LYS A 250 5.47 15.33 -26.59
N ARG A 251 6.51 14.78 -25.94
CA ARG A 251 7.92 15.14 -26.23
C ARG A 251 8.68 14.08 -27.01
N GLU A 252 8.02 13.00 -27.42
CA GLU A 252 8.58 11.93 -28.25
C GLU A 252 7.88 11.80 -29.62
N GLU A 253 7.31 12.90 -30.19
CA GLU A 253 6.95 13.02 -31.60
C GLU A 253 7.81 14.07 -32.29
#